data_cf41169e7d8548ab464e038d1b2bfd04
#
_entry.id   cf41169e7d8548ab464e038d1b2bfd04
#
_cell.length_a   1.000
_cell.length_b   1.000
_cell.length_c   1.000
_cell.angle_alpha   90.00
_cell.angle_beta   90.00
_cell.angle_gamma   90.00
#
_symmetry.space_group_name_H-M   'P 1'
#
loop_
_entity.id
_entity.type
_entity.pdbx_description
1 polymer ?
#
loop_
_entity_poly.entity_id
_entity_poly.type
_entity_poly.pdbx_seq_one_letter_code
_entity_poly.pdbx_strand_id
1 'polypeptide(L)'
;MALIVQKFGGSSVADADKLRNVARIITETYQKGNSVVAVLSAQGDTTDDLIEKAKEINPNASKREMDMLLSTGEQISISLCAMCIEGMGFQVVSLAGWQAGMLTDSSYSAARIKRIRTERIQKELDKKKIVLVAGFQGINKYDDITTLGRGGSDTSAVALAAALHADLCQIYTDVDGVYTSDPRTVKGARKLDEITFDEMLELASQGAQVLHNRSVEMAKRYNVNLEVLSSFSGKPGTKVKEVVKTMEKTHVSGVAKDKNVARIALVGLADQPGIAFKIFSLLAKKGINVDIILQSIGRDESKDISFTVARSDADEAERILNEEKEAIKFKALEVNKQVAKISIVGAGMANNAGVACTMFEALYSAGININMISTSEIKISVLVDERDADRAVQAVHDRFFSEFGNA
;
A
#
# COMPACT_ATOMS: atom_id res chain seq x y z
N MET A 1 13.34 10.76 26.32
CA MET A 1 13.48 11.46 25.02
C MET A 1 13.36 10.39 23.95
N ALA A 2 12.25 10.35 23.22
CA ALA A 2 12.02 9.37 22.17
C ALA A 2 12.41 9.95 20.82
N LEU A 3 12.85 9.11 19.88
CA LEU A 3 13.02 9.47 18.47
C LEU A 3 11.75 9.12 17.70
N ILE A 4 11.11 10.13 17.16
CA ILE A 4 9.87 9.99 16.37
C ILE A 4 10.17 10.28 14.90
N VAL A 5 9.85 9.35 14.03
CA VAL A 5 9.82 9.60 12.58
C VAL A 5 8.38 9.88 12.18
N GLN A 6 8.15 11.01 11.51
CA GLN A 6 6.82 11.42 11.03
C GLN A 6 6.82 11.49 9.51
N LYS A 7 5.80 10.95 8.84
CA LYS A 7 5.64 11.11 7.39
C LYS A 7 4.36 11.88 7.11
N PHE A 8 4.45 12.82 6.18
CA PHE A 8 3.29 13.60 5.71
C PHE A 8 3.08 13.39 4.20
N GLY A 9 1.86 12.98 3.83
CA GLY A 9 1.47 12.77 2.44
C GLY A 9 1.26 14.08 1.67
N GLY A 10 1.17 14.01 0.33
CA GLY A 10 1.00 15.17 -0.54
C GLY A 10 -0.23 16.01 -0.20
N SER A 11 -1.36 15.38 0.13
CA SER A 11 -2.57 16.07 0.58
C SER A 11 -2.38 16.87 1.87
N SER A 12 -1.47 16.43 2.75
CA SER A 12 -1.16 17.11 4.02
C SER A 12 -0.28 18.37 3.84
N VAL A 13 0.42 18.50 2.72
CA VAL A 13 1.35 19.61 2.43
C VAL A 13 0.96 20.41 1.18
N ALA A 14 -0.26 20.22 0.66
CA ALA A 14 -0.69 20.69 -0.64
C ALA A 14 -0.71 22.22 -0.81
N ASP A 15 -0.88 22.95 0.27
CA ASP A 15 -0.96 24.41 0.29
C ASP A 15 -0.30 25.00 1.54
N ALA A 16 -0.20 26.32 1.60
CA ALA A 16 0.47 27.03 2.68
C ALA A 16 -0.17 26.78 4.05
N ASP A 17 -1.50 26.67 4.14
CA ASP A 17 -2.20 26.47 5.41
C ASP A 17 -2.00 25.05 5.93
N LYS A 18 -2.07 24.08 5.06
CA LYS A 18 -1.76 22.68 5.38
C LYS A 18 -0.30 22.51 5.80
N LEU A 19 0.61 23.19 5.09
CA LEU A 19 2.03 23.16 5.42
C LEU A 19 2.30 23.77 6.81
N ARG A 20 1.63 24.88 7.18
CA ARG A 20 1.67 25.47 8.53
C ARG A 20 1.15 24.50 9.58
N ASN A 21 0.07 23.76 9.27
CA ASN A 21 -0.45 22.74 10.17
C ASN A 21 0.55 21.58 10.37
N VAL A 22 1.22 21.12 9.30
CA VAL A 22 2.28 20.12 9.39
C VAL A 22 3.44 20.62 10.25
N ALA A 23 3.91 21.85 10.01
CA ALA A 23 4.96 22.46 10.82
C ALA A 23 4.57 22.53 12.31
N ARG A 24 3.31 22.86 12.63
CA ARG A 24 2.78 22.84 14.00
C ARG A 24 2.83 21.44 14.61
N ILE A 25 2.36 20.40 13.90
CA ILE A 25 2.39 19.01 14.40
C ILE A 25 3.82 18.56 14.70
N ILE A 26 4.77 18.89 13.82
CA ILE A 26 6.20 18.58 13.98
C ILE A 26 6.76 19.27 15.22
N THR A 27 6.51 20.58 15.35
CA THR A 27 7.02 21.39 16.47
C THR A 27 6.39 21.01 17.79
N GLU A 28 5.09 20.68 17.84
CA GLU A 28 4.42 20.17 19.05
C GLU A 28 5.01 18.83 19.50
N THR A 29 5.36 17.94 18.54
CA THR A 29 6.03 16.68 18.87
C THR A 29 7.43 16.90 19.44
N TYR A 30 8.16 17.87 18.87
CA TYR A 30 9.47 18.28 19.37
C TYR A 30 9.38 18.93 20.77
N GLN A 31 8.41 19.82 21.01
CA GLN A 31 8.20 20.48 22.31
C GLN A 31 7.87 19.51 23.45
N LYS A 32 7.31 18.34 23.13
CA LYS A 32 7.10 17.25 24.10
C LYS A 32 8.42 16.57 24.54
N GLY A 33 9.56 17.08 24.12
CA GLY A 33 10.89 16.57 24.47
C GLY A 33 11.39 15.43 23.58
N ASN A 34 10.83 15.25 22.39
CA ASN A 34 11.23 14.22 21.45
C ASN A 34 12.25 14.75 20.42
N SER A 35 13.09 13.87 19.88
CA SER A 35 13.81 14.12 18.63
C SER A 35 12.89 13.81 17.46
N VAL A 36 12.89 14.65 16.42
CA VAL A 36 11.95 14.50 15.30
C VAL A 36 12.68 14.47 13.96
N VAL A 37 12.38 13.45 13.17
CA VAL A 37 12.70 13.37 11.74
C VAL A 37 11.39 13.33 10.97
N ALA A 38 11.13 14.32 10.11
CA ALA A 38 9.90 14.35 9.33
C ALA A 38 10.19 14.15 7.84
N VAL A 39 9.47 13.21 7.22
CA VAL A 39 9.57 12.86 5.80
C VAL A 39 8.36 13.44 5.08
N LEU A 40 8.59 14.29 4.08
CA LEU A 40 7.53 14.95 3.33
C LEU A 40 7.45 14.41 1.90
N SER A 41 6.22 14.27 1.40
CA SER A 41 5.91 14.03 -0.01
C SER A 41 5.87 15.34 -0.78
N ALA A 42 5.87 15.28 -2.11
CA ALA A 42 5.56 16.44 -2.96
C ALA A 42 4.17 17.00 -2.64
N GLN A 43 3.95 18.28 -2.91
CA GLN A 43 2.69 18.99 -2.60
C GLN A 43 1.57 18.54 -3.56
N GLY A 44 0.43 18.12 -3.02
CA GLY A 44 -0.77 17.79 -3.80
C GLY A 44 -0.47 16.90 -5.01
N ASP A 45 -0.80 17.38 -6.20
CA ASP A 45 -0.67 16.68 -7.48
C ASP A 45 0.64 17.01 -8.23
N THR A 46 1.60 17.69 -7.57
CA THR A 46 2.89 18.14 -8.19
C THR A 46 3.60 17.01 -8.95
N THR A 47 3.59 15.79 -8.44
CA THR A 47 4.24 14.65 -9.12
C THR A 47 3.57 14.35 -10.46
N ASP A 48 2.24 14.36 -10.51
CA ASP A 48 1.47 14.11 -11.73
C ASP A 48 1.64 15.27 -12.72
N ASP A 49 1.62 16.53 -12.26
CA ASP A 49 1.90 17.73 -13.07
C ASP A 49 3.30 17.66 -13.71
N LEU A 50 4.32 17.21 -12.98
CA LEU A 50 5.67 17.04 -13.50
C LEU A 50 5.75 15.93 -14.56
N ILE A 51 5.01 14.84 -14.37
CA ILE A 51 4.89 13.75 -15.35
C ILE A 51 4.24 14.27 -16.63
N GLU A 52 3.15 15.03 -16.52
CA GLU A 52 2.47 15.63 -17.70
C GLU A 52 3.39 16.58 -18.45
N LYS A 53 4.04 17.52 -17.77
CA LYS A 53 5.03 18.42 -18.36
C LYS A 53 6.16 17.67 -19.09
N ALA A 54 6.66 16.59 -18.51
CA ALA A 54 7.69 15.78 -19.15
C ALA A 54 7.17 15.13 -20.44
N LYS A 55 5.92 14.61 -20.43
CA LYS A 55 5.29 13.99 -21.60
C LYS A 55 5.05 14.98 -22.73
N GLU A 56 4.69 16.24 -22.42
CA GLU A 56 4.54 17.31 -23.43
C GLU A 56 5.85 17.59 -24.16
N ILE A 57 7.00 17.49 -23.47
CA ILE A 57 8.34 17.73 -24.07
C ILE A 57 8.83 16.48 -24.79
N ASN A 58 8.76 15.32 -24.14
CA ASN A 58 9.22 14.05 -24.68
C ASN A 58 8.44 12.88 -24.03
N PRO A 59 7.45 12.29 -24.73
CA PRO A 59 6.68 11.16 -24.20
C PRO A 59 7.52 9.90 -23.95
N ASN A 60 8.74 9.83 -24.52
CA ASN A 60 9.68 8.73 -24.37
C ASN A 60 10.91 9.14 -23.55
N ALA A 61 10.77 10.08 -22.61
CA ALA A 61 11.85 10.49 -21.73
C ALA A 61 12.42 9.28 -20.97
N SER A 62 13.74 9.24 -20.80
CA SER A 62 14.37 8.15 -20.04
C SER A 62 13.92 8.19 -18.57
N LYS A 63 13.84 7.02 -17.95
CA LYS A 63 13.47 6.91 -16.53
C LYS A 63 14.45 7.65 -15.61
N ARG A 64 15.73 7.75 -16.00
CA ARG A 64 16.74 8.50 -15.27
C ARG A 64 16.39 9.99 -15.19
N GLU A 65 16.04 10.60 -16.34
CA GLU A 65 15.67 12.02 -16.38
C GLU A 65 14.33 12.29 -15.68
N MET A 66 13.40 11.32 -15.77
CA MET A 66 12.15 11.38 -14.99
C MET A 66 12.43 11.38 -13.49
N ASP A 67 13.31 10.53 -12.98
CA ASP A 67 13.66 10.47 -11.57
C ASP A 67 14.31 11.78 -11.10
N MET A 68 15.18 12.38 -11.93
CA MET A 68 15.78 13.68 -11.67
C MET A 68 14.70 14.77 -11.53
N LEU A 69 13.76 14.83 -12.47
CA LEU A 69 12.67 15.79 -12.47
C LEU A 69 11.74 15.58 -11.26
N LEU A 70 11.25 14.38 -11.06
CA LEU A 70 10.27 14.08 -10.02
C LEU A 70 10.80 14.34 -8.61
N SER A 71 12.11 14.15 -8.39
CA SER A 71 12.74 14.40 -7.08
C SER A 71 12.65 15.86 -6.61
N THR A 72 12.36 16.80 -7.49
CA THR A 72 12.26 18.22 -7.14
C THR A 72 11.01 18.54 -6.31
N GLY A 73 9.94 17.76 -6.46
CA GLY A 73 8.68 18.00 -5.77
C GLY A 73 8.83 17.95 -4.25
N GLU A 74 9.47 16.92 -3.72
CA GLU A 74 9.71 16.79 -2.29
C GLU A 74 10.71 17.82 -1.76
N GLN A 75 11.66 18.25 -2.60
CA GLN A 75 12.61 19.31 -2.21
C GLN A 75 11.90 20.64 -1.98
N ILE A 76 10.89 20.97 -2.80
CA ILE A 76 10.04 22.15 -2.56
C ILE A 76 9.33 22.01 -1.21
N SER A 77 8.70 20.87 -0.93
CA SER A 77 7.94 20.63 0.30
C SER A 77 8.79 20.80 1.56
N ILE A 78 9.98 20.16 1.61
CA ILE A 78 10.86 20.24 2.79
C ILE A 78 11.42 21.64 2.99
N SER A 79 11.73 22.35 1.91
CA SER A 79 12.28 23.70 1.97
C SER A 79 11.25 24.70 2.53
N LEU A 80 10.02 24.68 2.01
CA LEU A 80 8.94 25.52 2.50
C LEU A 80 8.55 25.20 3.95
N CYS A 81 8.51 23.90 4.30
CA CYS A 81 8.25 23.47 5.67
C CYS A 81 9.35 23.93 6.64
N ALA A 82 10.63 23.84 6.22
CA ALA A 82 11.74 24.33 7.02
C ALA A 82 11.62 25.84 7.31
N MET A 83 11.34 26.65 6.27
CA MET A 83 11.11 28.09 6.44
C MET A 83 9.94 28.37 7.40
N CYS A 84 8.88 27.57 7.35
CA CYS A 84 7.76 27.70 8.25
C CYS A 84 8.15 27.40 9.71
N ILE A 85 8.92 26.31 9.95
CA ILE A 85 9.42 25.92 11.28
C ILE A 85 10.40 26.96 11.83
N GLU A 86 11.30 27.51 10.99
CA GLU A 86 12.19 28.62 11.37
C GLU A 86 11.39 29.87 11.79
N GLY A 87 10.32 30.19 11.04
CA GLY A 87 9.41 31.29 11.39
C GLY A 87 8.68 31.08 12.72
N MET A 88 8.55 29.84 13.20
CA MET A 88 8.05 29.51 14.52
C MET A 88 9.13 29.53 15.62
N GLY A 89 10.39 29.84 15.28
CA GLY A 89 11.50 29.98 16.22
C GLY A 89 12.24 28.68 16.55
N PHE A 90 12.07 27.62 15.76
CA PHE A 90 12.75 26.34 15.98
C PHE A 90 13.92 26.14 15.02
N GLN A 91 14.98 25.47 15.51
CA GLN A 91 16.09 25.08 14.67
C GLN A 91 15.70 23.85 13.82
N VAL A 92 15.88 23.94 12.53
CA VAL A 92 15.52 22.89 11.56
C VAL A 92 16.60 22.75 10.48
N VAL A 93 16.64 21.60 9.84
CA VAL A 93 17.43 21.37 8.63
C VAL A 93 16.61 20.51 7.66
N SER A 94 16.58 20.93 6.39
CA SER A 94 16.01 20.14 5.29
C SER A 94 17.10 19.38 4.55
N LEU A 95 16.89 18.09 4.30
CA LEU A 95 17.81 17.19 3.62
C LEU A 95 17.10 16.50 2.47
N ALA A 96 17.64 16.59 1.26
CA ALA A 96 17.25 15.71 0.16
C ALA A 96 17.57 14.24 0.50
N GLY A 97 16.94 13.29 -0.18
CA GLY A 97 17.11 11.87 0.14
C GLY A 97 18.57 11.40 0.16
N TRP A 98 19.38 11.87 -0.79
CA TRP A 98 20.82 11.55 -0.81
C TRP A 98 21.62 12.22 0.32
N GLN A 99 21.25 13.45 0.72
CA GLN A 99 21.86 14.13 1.87
C GLN A 99 21.51 13.43 3.19
N ALA A 100 20.32 12.82 3.25
CA ALA A 100 19.89 11.96 4.36
C ALA A 100 20.57 10.56 4.33
N GLY A 101 21.40 10.30 3.31
CA GLY A 101 22.18 9.07 3.20
C GLY A 101 21.42 7.89 2.59
N MET A 102 20.32 8.12 1.88
CA MET A 102 19.50 7.08 1.27
C MET A 102 20.13 6.53 -0.01
N LEU A 103 20.74 5.34 0.07
CA LEU A 103 21.38 4.64 -1.03
C LEU A 103 20.46 3.59 -1.64
N THR A 104 20.34 3.59 -2.96
CA THR A 104 19.43 2.71 -3.71
C THR A 104 20.18 1.84 -4.72
N ASP A 105 19.47 0.91 -5.36
CA ASP A 105 19.90 0.30 -6.61
C ASP A 105 19.65 1.26 -7.80
N SER A 106 19.99 0.78 -9.02
CA SER A 106 19.86 1.57 -10.25
C SER A 106 18.58 1.27 -11.03
N SER A 107 17.52 0.82 -10.35
CA SER A 107 16.21 0.58 -10.97
C SER A 107 15.41 1.88 -10.98
N TYR A 108 15.67 2.75 -11.97
CA TYR A 108 14.98 4.04 -12.07
C TYR A 108 13.45 3.88 -12.05
N SER A 109 12.76 4.83 -11.43
CA SER A 109 11.31 4.89 -11.19
C SER A 109 10.73 3.83 -10.23
N ALA A 110 11.53 2.86 -9.79
CA ALA A 110 11.13 1.80 -8.88
C ALA A 110 12.32 1.30 -8.03
N ALA A 111 13.20 2.20 -7.65
CA ALA A 111 14.42 1.86 -6.93
C ALA A 111 14.17 1.22 -5.57
N ARG A 112 15.10 0.37 -5.15
CA ARG A 112 15.08 -0.27 -3.84
C ARG A 112 16.17 0.30 -2.95
N ILE A 113 15.82 0.66 -1.73
CA ILE A 113 16.76 1.12 -0.72
C ILE A 113 17.67 -0.05 -0.35
N LYS A 114 18.99 0.15 -0.54
CA LYS A 114 20.02 -0.83 -0.20
C LYS A 114 20.59 -0.57 1.19
N ARG A 115 20.76 0.69 1.54
CA ARG A 115 21.36 1.12 2.80
C ARG A 115 20.99 2.57 3.07
N ILE A 116 20.93 2.94 4.36
CA ILE A 116 20.85 4.33 4.80
C ILE A 116 22.08 4.62 5.66
N ARG A 117 22.78 5.72 5.35
CA ARG A 117 23.86 6.27 6.15
C ARG A 117 23.29 7.32 7.08
N THR A 118 23.19 7.02 8.34
CA THR A 118 22.46 7.84 9.33
C THR A 118 23.30 8.96 9.94
N GLU A 119 24.61 9.00 9.68
CA GLU A 119 25.56 9.88 10.36
C GLU A 119 25.21 11.37 10.19
N ARG A 120 24.70 11.77 9.03
CA ARG A 120 24.30 13.16 8.80
C ARG A 120 23.06 13.54 9.62
N ILE A 121 22.06 12.70 9.63
CA ILE A 121 20.83 12.91 10.43
C ILE A 121 21.18 12.96 11.90
N GLN A 122 21.97 11.99 12.40
CA GLN A 122 22.36 11.92 13.80
C GLN A 122 23.10 13.20 14.24
N LYS A 123 24.06 13.69 13.45
CA LYS A 123 24.78 14.95 13.73
C LYS A 123 23.85 16.16 13.87
N GLU A 124 22.76 16.23 13.12
CA GLU A 124 21.83 17.35 13.23
C GLU A 124 20.87 17.17 14.42
N LEU A 125 20.46 15.92 14.72
CA LEU A 125 19.68 15.60 15.93
C LEU A 125 20.48 15.89 17.21
N ASP A 126 21.79 15.62 17.24
CA ASP A 126 22.69 15.91 18.37
C ASP A 126 22.77 17.42 18.64
N LYS A 127 22.63 18.25 17.59
CA LYS A 127 22.51 19.71 17.68
C LYS A 127 21.11 20.18 18.07
N LYS A 128 20.20 19.29 18.43
CA LYS A 128 18.80 19.59 18.80
C LYS A 128 18.00 20.23 17.68
N LYS A 129 18.31 19.89 16.43
CA LYS A 129 17.53 20.36 15.28
C LYS A 129 16.41 19.37 14.93
N ILE A 130 15.31 19.89 14.45
CA ILE A 130 14.30 19.13 13.70
C ILE A 130 14.90 18.81 12.33
N VAL A 131 14.79 17.56 11.89
CA VAL A 131 15.31 17.12 10.60
C VAL A 131 14.16 16.84 9.64
N LEU A 132 14.11 17.54 8.51
CA LEU A 132 13.17 17.27 7.43
C LEU A 132 13.89 16.51 6.32
N VAL A 133 13.25 15.50 5.77
CA VAL A 133 13.80 14.66 4.70
C VAL A 133 12.82 14.62 3.53
N ALA A 134 13.33 14.86 2.32
CA ALA A 134 12.59 14.62 1.10
C ALA A 134 12.36 13.10 0.94
N GLY A 135 11.11 12.69 0.99
CA GLY A 135 10.72 11.30 0.76
C GLY A 135 10.91 10.87 -0.68
N PHE A 136 10.52 9.61 -1.03
CA PHE A 136 10.43 9.12 -2.39
C PHE A 136 11.74 8.95 -3.14
N GLN A 137 12.86 9.50 -2.72
CA GLN A 137 14.10 9.65 -3.47
C GLN A 137 15.34 9.14 -2.73
N GLY A 138 16.35 8.75 -3.49
CA GLY A 138 17.68 8.38 -3.02
C GLY A 138 18.73 8.54 -4.12
N ILE A 139 19.89 7.98 -3.93
CA ILE A 139 21.00 8.02 -4.88
C ILE A 139 21.55 6.61 -5.12
N ASN A 140 21.90 6.30 -6.37
CA ASN A 140 22.50 5.02 -6.72
C ASN A 140 24.05 5.08 -6.69
N LYS A 141 24.71 3.99 -7.07
CA LYS A 141 26.17 3.88 -7.10
C LYS A 141 26.88 4.77 -8.13
N TYR A 142 26.15 5.38 -9.04
CA TYR A 142 26.65 6.29 -10.06
C TYR A 142 26.41 7.76 -9.72
N ASP A 143 25.95 8.02 -8.48
CA ASP A 143 25.51 9.32 -8.00
C ASP A 143 24.28 9.88 -8.76
N ASP A 144 23.55 9.02 -9.47
CA ASP A 144 22.28 9.40 -10.06
C ASP A 144 21.15 9.37 -9.04
N ILE A 145 20.26 10.36 -9.11
CA ILE A 145 19.03 10.38 -8.33
C ILE A 145 18.11 9.28 -8.84
N THR A 146 17.47 8.59 -7.90
CA THR A 146 16.50 7.53 -8.17
C THR A 146 15.24 7.77 -7.36
N THR A 147 14.09 7.37 -7.90
CA THR A 147 12.82 7.40 -7.18
C THR A 147 12.35 6.00 -6.82
N LEU A 148 11.62 5.90 -5.68
CA LEU A 148 11.22 4.62 -5.11
C LEU A 148 9.89 4.08 -5.68
N GLY A 149 9.23 4.84 -6.55
CA GLY A 149 7.91 4.51 -7.08
C GLY A 149 6.76 4.81 -6.09
N ARG A 150 5.56 4.35 -6.40
CA ARG A 150 4.36 4.60 -5.58
C ARG A 150 4.58 4.20 -4.11
N GLY A 151 4.07 5.01 -3.19
CA GLY A 151 4.27 4.82 -1.74
C GLY A 151 5.74 5.01 -1.29
N GLY A 152 6.57 5.65 -2.12
CA GLY A 152 7.98 5.84 -1.85
C GLY A 152 8.26 6.67 -0.61
N SER A 153 7.44 7.67 -0.29
CA SER A 153 7.62 8.47 0.94
C SER A 153 7.31 7.68 2.21
N ASP A 154 6.29 6.79 2.19
CA ASP A 154 6.01 5.86 3.31
C ASP A 154 7.20 4.91 3.50
N THR A 155 7.70 4.36 2.39
CA THR A 155 8.89 3.50 2.39
C THR A 155 10.13 4.23 2.92
N SER A 156 10.33 5.50 2.54
CA SER A 156 11.42 6.34 3.05
C SER A 156 11.35 6.53 4.57
N ALA A 157 10.14 6.84 5.08
CA ALA A 157 9.94 7.08 6.51
C ALA A 157 10.20 5.83 7.33
N VAL A 158 9.63 4.69 6.92
CA VAL A 158 9.84 3.41 7.63
C VAL A 158 11.30 2.97 7.56
N ALA A 159 11.96 3.14 6.41
CA ALA A 159 13.37 2.81 6.27
C ALA A 159 14.27 3.68 7.16
N LEU A 160 13.96 4.98 7.26
CA LEU A 160 14.64 5.89 8.20
C LEU A 160 14.38 5.51 9.64
N ALA A 161 13.12 5.18 9.99
CA ALA A 161 12.78 4.74 11.35
C ALA A 161 13.55 3.47 11.74
N ALA A 162 13.64 2.50 10.83
CA ALA A 162 14.43 1.28 11.04
C ALA A 162 15.91 1.58 11.20
N ALA A 163 16.50 2.39 10.30
CA ALA A 163 17.94 2.68 10.32
C ALA A 163 18.37 3.54 11.51
N LEU A 164 17.50 4.39 12.01
CA LEU A 164 17.72 5.26 13.16
C LEU A 164 17.30 4.62 14.49
N HIS A 165 16.72 3.41 14.48
CA HIS A 165 16.14 2.74 15.64
C HIS A 165 15.11 3.65 16.34
N ALA A 166 14.20 4.26 15.57
CA ALA A 166 13.19 5.15 16.10
C ALA A 166 12.19 4.40 16.99
N ASP A 167 11.74 5.05 18.06
CA ASP A 167 10.75 4.50 18.99
C ASP A 167 9.37 4.35 18.33
N LEU A 168 9.05 5.25 17.38
CA LEU A 168 7.76 5.29 16.69
C LEU A 168 7.92 5.90 15.29
N CYS A 169 7.21 5.32 14.31
CA CYS A 169 7.01 5.90 12.99
C CYS A 169 5.53 6.25 12.79
N GLN A 170 5.22 7.52 12.66
CA GLN A 170 3.88 8.05 12.48
C GLN A 170 3.65 8.36 11.00
N ILE A 171 2.62 7.76 10.41
CA ILE A 171 2.22 8.02 9.01
C ILE A 171 0.97 8.88 9.02
N TYR A 172 1.14 10.16 8.70
CA TYR A 172 0.04 11.11 8.56
C TYR A 172 -0.51 11.07 7.14
N THR A 173 -1.83 10.91 7.06
CA THR A 173 -2.61 10.80 5.82
C THR A 173 -3.91 11.63 5.94
N ASP A 174 -4.81 11.54 4.97
CA ASP A 174 -6.12 12.19 4.96
C ASP A 174 -7.19 11.44 5.77
N VAL A 175 -6.90 10.19 6.19
CA VAL A 175 -7.78 9.40 7.06
C VAL A 175 -7.22 9.31 8.48
N ASP A 176 -8.09 9.15 9.48
CA ASP A 176 -7.70 9.16 10.90
C ASP A 176 -7.35 7.77 11.46
N GLY A 177 -7.07 6.81 10.60
CA GLY A 177 -6.64 5.47 10.96
C GLY A 177 -7.08 4.41 9.97
N VAL A 178 -6.93 3.15 10.35
CA VAL A 178 -7.40 1.97 9.61
C VAL A 178 -8.80 1.62 10.09
N TYR A 179 -9.70 1.33 9.16
CA TYR A 179 -11.09 1.01 9.44
C TYR A 179 -11.41 -0.44 9.10
N THR A 180 -12.47 -0.98 9.69
CA THR A 180 -13.00 -2.32 9.38
C THR A 180 -13.46 -2.44 7.93
N SER A 181 -13.71 -1.33 7.24
CA SER A 181 -13.90 -1.19 5.79
C SER A 181 -13.79 0.29 5.41
N ASP A 182 -13.83 0.63 4.13
CA ASP A 182 -13.81 2.03 3.68
C ASP A 182 -15.06 2.79 4.16
N PRO A 183 -14.94 3.77 5.10
CA PRO A 183 -16.09 4.47 5.65
C PRO A 183 -16.84 5.34 4.65
N ARG A 184 -16.23 5.63 3.47
CA ARG A 184 -16.88 6.36 2.38
C ARG A 184 -17.89 5.52 1.63
N THR A 185 -17.73 4.19 1.66
CA THR A 185 -18.55 3.24 0.90
C THR A 185 -19.37 2.30 1.79
N VAL A 186 -18.91 2.03 3.01
CA VAL A 186 -19.54 1.09 3.95
C VAL A 186 -20.06 1.82 5.17
N LYS A 187 -21.37 1.83 5.33
CA LYS A 187 -22.03 2.38 6.53
C LYS A 187 -21.70 1.50 7.74
N GLY A 188 -21.39 2.12 8.86
CA GLY A 188 -21.05 1.39 10.10
C GLY A 188 -19.60 0.92 10.16
N ALA A 189 -18.73 1.27 9.20
CA ALA A 189 -17.30 1.04 9.30
C ALA A 189 -16.71 1.70 10.55
N ARG A 190 -15.94 0.94 11.33
CA ARG A 190 -15.38 1.39 12.61
C ARG A 190 -13.86 1.49 12.51
N LYS A 191 -13.30 2.51 13.15
CA LYS A 191 -11.87 2.65 13.25
C LYS A 191 -11.31 1.58 14.21
N LEU A 192 -10.18 0.98 13.81
CA LEU A 192 -9.42 0.04 14.63
C LEU A 192 -8.42 0.82 15.49
N ASP A 193 -8.35 0.50 16.79
CA ASP A 193 -7.31 1.08 17.66
C ASP A 193 -5.95 0.45 17.39
N GLU A 194 -5.95 -0.85 17.11
CA GLU A 194 -4.74 -1.65 16.83
C GLU A 194 -5.03 -2.68 15.73
N ILE A 195 -4.00 -3.00 14.94
CA ILE A 195 -4.04 -4.04 13.90
C ILE A 195 -2.67 -4.70 13.80
N THR A 196 -2.61 -5.99 13.44
CA THR A 196 -1.34 -6.67 13.20
C THR A 196 -0.73 -6.28 11.85
N PHE A 197 0.59 -6.45 11.68
CA PHE A 197 1.24 -6.22 10.39
C PHE A 197 0.67 -7.11 9.30
N ASP A 198 0.35 -8.38 9.59
CA ASP A 198 -0.17 -9.32 8.60
C ASP A 198 -1.57 -8.91 8.12
N GLU A 199 -2.45 -8.55 9.03
CA GLU A 199 -3.77 -8.02 8.70
C GLU A 199 -3.69 -6.72 7.90
N MET A 200 -2.77 -5.80 8.30
CA MET A 200 -2.56 -4.54 7.59
C MET A 200 -2.05 -4.77 6.17
N LEU A 201 -1.11 -5.70 5.96
CA LEU A 201 -0.61 -6.09 4.64
C LEU A 201 -1.73 -6.64 3.76
N GLU A 202 -2.57 -7.51 4.30
CA GLU A 202 -3.69 -8.05 3.54
C GLU A 202 -4.73 -6.97 3.21
N LEU A 203 -5.12 -6.12 4.17
CA LEU A 203 -6.05 -5.02 3.90
C LEU A 203 -5.49 -4.04 2.86
N ALA A 204 -4.22 -3.68 2.96
CA ALA A 204 -3.56 -2.81 1.99
C ALA A 204 -3.50 -3.44 0.59
N SER A 205 -3.27 -4.75 0.50
CA SER A 205 -3.27 -5.51 -0.77
C SER A 205 -4.66 -5.65 -1.38
N GLN A 206 -5.72 -5.57 -0.56
CA GLN A 206 -7.10 -5.76 -1.00
C GLN A 206 -7.84 -4.44 -1.29
N GLY A 207 -7.15 -3.30 -1.41
CA GLY A 207 -7.74 -2.02 -1.81
C GLY A 207 -7.95 -1.00 -0.68
N ALA A 208 -7.65 -1.33 0.58
CA ALA A 208 -7.60 -0.36 1.65
C ALA A 208 -6.29 0.46 1.54
N GLN A 209 -6.29 1.49 0.70
CA GLN A 209 -5.10 2.29 0.31
C GLN A 209 -4.61 3.25 1.43
N VAL A 210 -4.61 2.80 2.69
CA VAL A 210 -4.18 3.63 3.83
C VAL A 210 -2.66 3.65 3.97
N LEU A 211 -2.01 2.50 3.76
CA LEU A 211 -0.55 2.32 3.76
C LEU A 211 -0.12 1.55 2.50
N HIS A 212 1.08 1.83 2.03
CA HIS A 212 1.66 1.06 0.93
C HIS A 212 2.29 -0.25 1.42
N ASN A 213 1.99 -1.40 0.78
CA ASN A 213 2.45 -2.74 1.20
C ASN A 213 3.94 -2.78 1.50
N ARG A 214 4.77 -2.20 0.64
CA ARG A 214 6.22 -2.17 0.79
C ARG A 214 6.68 -1.53 2.10
N SER A 215 5.98 -0.49 2.57
CA SER A 215 6.30 0.16 3.85
C SER A 215 5.91 -0.72 5.04
N VAL A 216 4.77 -1.41 4.96
CA VAL A 216 4.29 -2.33 6.01
C VAL A 216 5.18 -3.57 6.11
N GLU A 217 5.57 -4.17 4.97
CA GLU A 217 6.53 -5.28 4.93
C GLU A 217 7.87 -4.89 5.57
N MET A 218 8.36 -3.69 5.27
CA MET A 218 9.60 -3.18 5.85
C MET A 218 9.44 -2.95 7.35
N ALA A 219 8.33 -2.38 7.80
CA ALA A 219 8.06 -2.17 9.22
C ALA A 219 8.00 -3.49 9.98
N LYS A 220 7.31 -4.51 9.44
CA LYS A 220 7.29 -5.86 10.00
C LYS A 220 8.71 -6.44 10.08
N ARG A 221 9.46 -6.41 8.99
CA ARG A 221 10.80 -6.98 8.88
C ARG A 221 11.80 -6.38 9.89
N TYR A 222 11.71 -5.08 10.15
CA TYR A 222 12.61 -4.35 11.04
C TYR A 222 11.99 -4.03 12.40
N ASN A 223 10.80 -4.57 12.68
CA ASN A 223 10.06 -4.35 13.94
C ASN A 223 9.88 -2.86 14.28
N VAL A 224 9.48 -2.06 13.30
CA VAL A 224 9.22 -0.63 13.47
C VAL A 224 7.78 -0.44 13.92
N ASN A 225 7.56 0.13 15.10
CA ASN A 225 6.22 0.50 15.55
C ASN A 225 5.63 1.57 14.63
N LEU A 226 4.46 1.30 14.04
CA LEU A 226 3.75 2.25 13.20
C LEU A 226 2.50 2.78 13.88
N GLU A 227 2.16 4.02 13.57
CA GLU A 227 0.87 4.62 13.91
C GLU A 227 0.36 5.40 12.70
N VAL A 228 -0.89 5.13 12.30
CA VAL A 228 -1.56 5.82 11.19
C VAL A 228 -2.46 6.89 11.77
N LEU A 229 -2.28 8.13 11.34
CA LEU A 229 -2.97 9.31 11.88
C LEU A 229 -3.47 10.22 10.76
N SER A 230 -4.47 11.04 11.08
CA SER A 230 -4.86 12.16 10.21
C SER A 230 -4.04 13.40 10.54
N SER A 231 -3.55 14.08 9.49
CA SER A 231 -2.97 15.41 9.63
C SER A 231 -4.01 16.50 9.91
N PHE A 232 -5.30 16.19 9.83
CA PHE A 232 -6.41 17.16 9.93
C PHE A 232 -7.24 17.03 11.20
N SER A 233 -7.46 15.81 11.72
CA SER A 233 -8.48 15.58 12.75
C SER A 233 -7.97 15.70 14.19
N GLY A 234 -6.66 15.52 14.42
CA GLY A 234 -6.08 15.47 15.76
C GLY A 234 -6.55 14.31 16.64
N LYS A 235 -7.31 13.37 16.07
CA LYS A 235 -7.81 12.19 16.79
C LYS A 235 -6.72 11.13 16.93
N PRO A 236 -6.80 10.25 17.97
CA PRO A 236 -5.93 9.07 18.06
C PRO A 236 -5.97 8.24 16.78
N GLY A 237 -4.83 7.71 16.37
CA GLY A 237 -4.69 6.89 15.17
C GLY A 237 -4.87 5.39 15.41
N THR A 238 -4.52 4.59 14.41
CA THR A 238 -4.44 3.12 14.49
C THR A 238 -2.98 2.71 14.66
N LYS A 239 -2.68 1.89 15.66
CA LYS A 239 -1.35 1.31 15.87
C LYS A 239 -1.19 0.01 15.11
N VAL A 240 -0.10 -0.12 14.34
CA VAL A 240 0.23 -1.35 13.62
C VAL A 240 1.40 -2.02 14.35
N LYS A 241 1.20 -3.27 14.79
CA LYS A 241 2.11 -4.01 15.68
C LYS A 241 2.23 -5.48 15.26
N GLU A 242 3.20 -6.19 15.85
CA GLU A 242 3.31 -7.64 15.68
C GLU A 242 2.18 -8.39 16.40
N VAL A 243 1.84 -7.97 17.62
CA VAL A 243 0.78 -8.58 18.43
C VAL A 243 -0.17 -7.52 18.96
N VAL A 244 -1.46 -7.72 18.77
CA VAL A 244 -2.52 -6.90 19.38
C VAL A 244 -3.01 -7.52 20.69
N LYS A 245 -3.38 -6.65 21.65
CA LYS A 245 -3.75 -7.09 23.02
C LYS A 245 -5.13 -7.75 23.13
N THR A 246 -5.81 -8.02 22.04
CA THR A 246 -7.17 -8.57 22.06
C THR A 246 -7.14 -10.07 22.29
N MET A 247 -7.36 -10.51 23.54
CA MET A 247 -7.64 -11.92 23.81
C MET A 247 -9.04 -12.25 23.27
N GLU A 248 -9.18 -13.26 22.40
CA GLU A 248 -10.43 -13.87 21.91
C GLU A 248 -11.49 -12.93 21.29
N LYS A 249 -11.13 -11.88 20.54
CA LYS A 249 -12.11 -11.05 19.85
C LYS A 249 -11.96 -11.07 18.33
N THR A 250 -13.12 -11.20 17.69
CA THR A 250 -13.42 -11.08 16.26
C THR A 250 -12.41 -11.74 15.34
N HIS A 251 -12.82 -12.85 14.74
CA HIS A 251 -12.03 -13.59 13.75
C HIS A 251 -11.76 -12.80 12.47
N VAL A 252 -12.47 -11.68 12.26
CA VAL A 252 -12.36 -10.79 11.11
C VAL A 252 -12.06 -9.37 11.59
N SER A 253 -10.96 -8.82 11.12
CA SER A 253 -10.50 -7.46 11.42
C SER A 253 -11.00 -6.44 10.41
N GLY A 254 -11.31 -6.87 9.17
CA GLY A 254 -11.81 -5.98 8.15
C GLY A 254 -12.36 -6.67 6.91
N VAL A 255 -13.13 -5.88 6.14
CA VAL A 255 -13.66 -6.25 4.83
C VAL A 255 -13.18 -5.25 3.80
N ALA A 256 -12.49 -5.73 2.78
CA ALA A 256 -11.96 -4.89 1.72
C ALA A 256 -12.62 -5.20 0.38
N LYS A 257 -12.69 -4.19 -0.48
CA LYS A 257 -13.20 -4.26 -1.85
C LYS A 257 -12.15 -3.77 -2.82
N ASP A 258 -11.84 -4.58 -3.84
CA ASP A 258 -10.93 -4.20 -4.92
C ASP A 258 -11.66 -4.30 -6.27
N LYS A 259 -11.76 -3.18 -6.98
CA LYS A 259 -12.33 -3.08 -8.35
C LYS A 259 -11.25 -3.13 -9.43
N ASN A 260 -9.97 -3.05 -9.07
CA ASN A 260 -8.86 -3.15 -10.02
C ASN A 260 -8.45 -4.61 -10.24
N VAL A 261 -9.39 -5.44 -10.60
CA VAL A 261 -9.19 -6.87 -10.84
C VAL A 261 -9.86 -7.32 -12.12
N ALA A 262 -9.24 -8.25 -12.84
CA ALA A 262 -9.80 -8.96 -13.97
C ALA A 262 -9.56 -10.47 -13.79
N ARG A 263 -10.53 -11.29 -14.15
CA ARG A 263 -10.41 -12.75 -14.21
C ARG A 263 -10.00 -13.17 -15.60
N ILE A 264 -9.00 -14.03 -15.69
CA ILE A 264 -8.58 -14.71 -16.91
C ILE A 264 -8.74 -16.21 -16.70
N ALA A 265 -9.35 -16.91 -17.65
CA ALA A 265 -9.50 -18.34 -17.61
C ALA A 265 -9.00 -18.99 -18.92
N LEU A 266 -8.08 -19.92 -18.78
CA LEU A 266 -7.60 -20.79 -19.86
C LEU A 266 -8.33 -22.12 -19.73
N VAL A 267 -9.18 -22.42 -20.70
CA VAL A 267 -10.08 -23.59 -20.69
C VAL A 267 -9.50 -24.68 -21.57
N GLY A 268 -9.58 -25.92 -21.10
CA GLY A 268 -9.21 -27.09 -21.86
C GLY A 268 -7.72 -27.24 -22.11
N LEU A 269 -6.90 -26.94 -21.11
CA LEU A 269 -5.46 -27.19 -21.10
C LEU A 269 -5.17 -28.68 -20.96
N ALA A 270 -4.13 -29.18 -21.62
CA ALA A 270 -3.67 -30.56 -21.42
C ALA A 270 -3.16 -30.74 -19.98
N ASP A 271 -3.56 -31.85 -19.35
CA ASP A 271 -3.05 -32.21 -18.02
C ASP A 271 -1.64 -32.81 -18.11
N GLN A 272 -0.64 -31.92 -18.16
CA GLN A 272 0.76 -32.30 -18.26
C GLN A 272 1.64 -31.45 -17.34
N PRO A 273 2.76 -31.99 -16.82
CA PRO A 273 3.69 -31.23 -16.01
C PRO A 273 4.24 -30.01 -16.76
N GLY A 274 4.36 -28.87 -16.05
CA GLY A 274 4.98 -27.65 -16.57
C GLY A 274 4.03 -26.67 -17.25
N ILE A 275 2.73 -26.97 -17.45
CA ILE A 275 1.81 -26.06 -18.10
C ILE A 275 1.65 -24.74 -17.33
N ALA A 276 1.49 -24.82 -15.99
CA ALA A 276 1.41 -23.64 -15.15
C ALA A 276 2.69 -22.80 -15.21
N PHE A 277 3.88 -23.45 -15.21
CA PHE A 277 5.15 -22.74 -15.36
C PHE A 277 5.22 -21.98 -16.68
N LYS A 278 4.80 -22.58 -17.79
CA LYS A 278 4.76 -21.91 -19.10
C LYS A 278 3.90 -20.66 -19.04
N ILE A 279 2.66 -20.75 -18.55
CA ILE A 279 1.71 -19.65 -18.48
C ILE A 279 2.26 -18.51 -17.62
N PHE A 280 2.61 -18.79 -16.36
CA PHE A 280 2.98 -17.75 -15.41
C PHE A 280 4.37 -17.17 -15.67
N SER A 281 5.29 -17.93 -16.27
CA SER A 281 6.60 -17.39 -16.70
C SER A 281 6.49 -16.35 -17.81
N LEU A 282 5.51 -16.49 -18.72
CA LEU A 282 5.27 -15.49 -19.77
C LEU A 282 4.78 -14.16 -19.16
N LEU A 283 3.81 -14.24 -18.25
CA LEU A 283 3.27 -13.07 -17.56
C LEU A 283 4.35 -12.38 -16.70
N ALA A 284 5.11 -13.16 -15.95
CA ALA A 284 6.19 -12.67 -15.10
C ALA A 284 7.29 -11.94 -15.86
N LYS A 285 7.68 -12.42 -17.07
CA LYS A 285 8.66 -11.75 -17.95
C LYS A 285 8.22 -10.36 -18.38
N LYS A 286 6.92 -10.09 -18.39
CA LYS A 286 6.31 -8.79 -18.73
C LYS A 286 5.96 -7.96 -17.50
N GLY A 287 6.28 -8.46 -16.29
CA GLY A 287 6.01 -7.77 -15.04
C GLY A 287 4.53 -7.81 -14.62
N ILE A 288 3.72 -8.69 -15.23
CA ILE A 288 2.30 -8.87 -14.87
C ILE A 288 2.23 -9.72 -13.60
N ASN A 289 1.66 -9.13 -12.54
CA ASN A 289 1.45 -9.83 -11.28
C ASN A 289 0.14 -10.61 -11.30
N VAL A 290 0.16 -11.81 -10.73
CA VAL A 290 -1.00 -12.70 -10.60
C VAL A 290 -1.31 -12.87 -9.12
N ASP A 291 -2.58 -12.68 -8.72
CA ASP A 291 -2.98 -12.75 -7.30
C ASP A 291 -3.61 -14.12 -6.96
N ILE A 292 -4.82 -14.38 -7.44
CA ILE A 292 -5.52 -15.65 -7.20
C ILE A 292 -5.22 -16.61 -8.34
N ILE A 293 -4.92 -17.87 -8.03
CA ILE A 293 -4.77 -18.94 -9.03
C ILE A 293 -5.65 -20.13 -8.60
N LEU A 294 -6.58 -20.53 -9.45
CA LEU A 294 -7.39 -21.73 -9.30
C LEU A 294 -7.16 -22.66 -10.47
N GLN A 295 -6.91 -23.92 -10.17
CA GLN A 295 -6.83 -24.99 -11.16
C GLN A 295 -7.95 -25.99 -10.89
N SER A 296 -8.79 -26.25 -11.88
CA SER A 296 -9.79 -27.31 -11.81
C SER A 296 -9.23 -28.63 -12.33
N ILE A 297 -9.78 -29.73 -11.85
CA ILE A 297 -9.60 -31.06 -12.48
C ILE A 297 -10.69 -31.14 -13.53
N GLY A 298 -10.29 -31.12 -14.81
CA GLY A 298 -11.19 -31.25 -15.92
C GLY A 298 -11.62 -32.70 -16.16
N ARG A 299 -12.57 -32.90 -17.08
CA ARG A 299 -12.90 -34.20 -17.65
C ARG A 299 -11.98 -34.42 -18.84
N ASP A 300 -11.77 -35.69 -19.21
CA ASP A 300 -11.02 -36.07 -20.43
C ASP A 300 -9.56 -35.55 -20.48
N GLU A 301 -8.80 -35.81 -19.40
CA GLU A 301 -7.38 -35.40 -19.30
C GLU A 301 -7.10 -33.90 -19.58
N SER A 302 -8.09 -33.06 -19.38
CA SER A 302 -7.97 -31.64 -19.49
C SER A 302 -8.14 -30.95 -18.14
N LYS A 303 -7.64 -29.73 -18.02
CA LYS A 303 -7.84 -28.87 -16.85
C LYS A 303 -8.06 -27.41 -17.29
N ASP A 304 -8.68 -26.66 -16.40
CA ASP A 304 -8.81 -25.22 -16.57
C ASP A 304 -7.96 -24.51 -15.52
N ILE A 305 -7.32 -23.44 -15.91
CA ILE A 305 -6.59 -22.56 -15.01
C ILE A 305 -7.25 -21.18 -15.08
N SER A 306 -7.83 -20.76 -13.96
CA SER A 306 -8.37 -19.41 -13.78
C SER A 306 -7.48 -18.64 -12.83
N PHE A 307 -7.20 -17.38 -13.15
CA PHE A 307 -6.40 -16.52 -12.30
C PHE A 307 -6.84 -15.07 -12.42
N THR A 308 -6.36 -14.23 -11.50
CA THR A 308 -6.65 -12.81 -11.51
C THR A 308 -5.38 -11.99 -11.72
N VAL A 309 -5.55 -10.90 -12.46
CA VAL A 309 -4.53 -9.85 -12.69
C VAL A 309 -5.14 -8.49 -12.37
N ALA A 310 -4.32 -7.45 -12.27
CA ALA A 310 -4.83 -6.10 -12.24
C ALA A 310 -5.61 -5.81 -13.54
N ARG A 311 -6.73 -5.07 -13.45
CA ARG A 311 -7.54 -4.72 -14.62
C ARG A 311 -6.74 -3.98 -15.69
N SER A 312 -5.78 -3.15 -15.27
CA SER A 312 -4.85 -2.45 -16.16
C SER A 312 -3.98 -3.37 -17.02
N ASP A 313 -3.70 -4.58 -16.51
CA ASP A 313 -2.79 -5.52 -17.15
C ASP A 313 -3.53 -6.57 -17.99
N ALA A 314 -4.87 -6.57 -17.92
CA ALA A 314 -5.71 -7.62 -18.52
C ALA A 314 -5.54 -7.70 -20.05
N ASP A 315 -5.47 -6.57 -20.75
CA ASP A 315 -5.32 -6.53 -22.21
C ASP A 315 -3.96 -7.05 -22.66
N GLU A 316 -2.91 -6.68 -21.93
CA GLU A 316 -1.56 -7.16 -22.22
C GLU A 316 -1.43 -8.66 -21.90
N ALA A 317 -2.02 -9.12 -20.80
CA ALA A 317 -2.07 -10.54 -20.46
C ALA A 317 -2.81 -11.35 -21.53
N GLU A 318 -3.97 -10.87 -21.98
CA GLU A 318 -4.75 -11.50 -23.05
C GLU A 318 -3.95 -11.60 -24.34
N ARG A 319 -3.29 -10.52 -24.75
CA ARG A 319 -2.44 -10.48 -25.94
C ARG A 319 -1.31 -11.51 -25.87
N ILE A 320 -0.55 -11.54 -24.77
CA ILE A 320 0.58 -12.47 -24.57
C ILE A 320 0.11 -13.93 -24.64
N LEU A 321 -1.03 -14.24 -23.98
CA LEU A 321 -1.55 -15.61 -23.95
C LEU A 321 -2.05 -16.06 -25.33
N ASN A 322 -2.67 -15.17 -26.10
CA ASN A 322 -3.11 -15.45 -27.46
C ASN A 322 -1.92 -15.65 -28.45
N GLU A 323 -0.85 -14.86 -28.32
CA GLU A 323 0.37 -15.03 -29.10
C GLU A 323 1.02 -16.40 -28.88
N GLU A 324 0.93 -16.95 -27.68
CA GLU A 324 1.52 -18.23 -27.28
C GLU A 324 0.51 -19.40 -27.31
N LYS A 325 -0.66 -19.22 -27.92
CA LYS A 325 -1.74 -20.22 -27.95
C LYS A 325 -1.29 -21.60 -28.42
N GLU A 326 -0.49 -21.66 -29.50
CA GLU A 326 0.02 -22.91 -30.07
C GLU A 326 0.98 -23.63 -29.11
N ALA A 327 1.75 -22.88 -28.33
CA ALA A 327 2.71 -23.44 -27.36
C ALA A 327 2.01 -23.89 -26.07
N ILE A 328 0.98 -23.17 -25.62
CA ILE A 328 0.21 -23.47 -24.39
C ILE A 328 -0.86 -24.55 -24.67
N LYS A 329 -1.48 -24.50 -25.85
CA LYS A 329 -2.54 -25.44 -26.31
C LYS A 329 -3.80 -25.42 -25.45
N PHE A 330 -4.43 -24.26 -25.30
CA PHE A 330 -5.74 -24.13 -24.67
C PHE A 330 -6.86 -24.09 -25.73
N LYS A 331 -8.08 -24.54 -25.34
CA LYS A 331 -9.25 -24.53 -26.22
C LYS A 331 -9.88 -23.13 -26.31
N ALA A 332 -9.99 -22.45 -25.16
CA ALA A 332 -10.56 -21.10 -25.09
C ALA A 332 -9.80 -20.24 -24.05
N LEU A 333 -9.77 -18.93 -24.31
CA LEU A 333 -9.32 -17.90 -23.37
C LEU A 333 -10.50 -16.98 -23.07
N GLU A 334 -10.86 -16.88 -21.79
CA GLU A 334 -11.93 -16.01 -21.31
C GLU A 334 -11.34 -14.90 -20.46
N VAL A 335 -11.66 -13.66 -20.76
CA VAL A 335 -11.25 -12.50 -19.96
C VAL A 335 -12.49 -11.76 -19.49
N ASN A 336 -12.63 -11.61 -18.16
CA ASN A 336 -13.73 -10.86 -17.57
C ASN A 336 -13.17 -9.70 -16.72
N LYS A 337 -13.37 -8.47 -17.17
CA LYS A 337 -12.97 -7.22 -16.51
C LYS A 337 -14.07 -6.62 -15.64
N GLN A 338 -15.31 -7.16 -15.71
CA GLN A 338 -16.47 -6.68 -14.98
C GLN A 338 -16.66 -7.46 -13.67
N VAL A 339 -15.58 -7.63 -12.92
CA VAL A 339 -15.56 -8.31 -11.63
C VAL A 339 -14.95 -7.40 -10.56
N ALA A 340 -15.32 -7.67 -9.31
CA ALA A 340 -14.71 -7.08 -8.14
C ALA A 340 -14.37 -8.16 -7.13
N LYS A 341 -13.29 -7.96 -6.39
CA LYS A 341 -12.85 -8.84 -5.31
C LYS A 341 -13.32 -8.29 -3.98
N ILE A 342 -14.01 -9.11 -3.20
CA ILE A 342 -14.41 -8.84 -1.82
C ILE A 342 -13.62 -9.78 -0.93
N SER A 343 -12.95 -9.23 0.06
CA SER A 343 -12.08 -10.00 0.95
C SER A 343 -12.38 -9.70 2.40
N ILE A 344 -12.51 -10.73 3.22
CA ILE A 344 -12.42 -10.60 4.68
C ILE A 344 -10.99 -10.93 5.11
N VAL A 345 -10.50 -10.19 6.09
CA VAL A 345 -9.15 -10.33 6.64
C VAL A 345 -9.22 -10.45 8.15
N GLY A 346 -8.45 -11.37 8.73
CA GLY A 346 -8.33 -11.53 10.18
C GLY A 346 -7.47 -12.72 10.58
N ALA A 347 -6.57 -12.53 11.53
CA ALA A 347 -5.64 -13.57 11.99
C ALA A 347 -6.31 -14.77 12.69
N GLY A 348 -7.56 -14.63 13.15
CA GLY A 348 -8.30 -15.69 13.83
C GLY A 348 -9.04 -16.67 12.93
N MET A 349 -9.03 -16.49 11.60
CA MET A 349 -9.88 -17.25 10.68
C MET A 349 -9.47 -18.72 10.54
N ALA A 350 -8.17 -19.01 10.57
CA ALA A 350 -7.65 -20.38 10.37
C ALA A 350 -8.18 -21.39 11.41
N ASN A 351 -8.43 -20.93 12.63
CA ASN A 351 -8.85 -21.79 13.76
C ASN A 351 -10.36 -21.77 14.01
N ASN A 352 -11.14 -21.03 13.21
CA ASN A 352 -12.57 -20.85 13.43
C ASN A 352 -13.38 -21.37 12.24
N ALA A 353 -13.94 -22.56 12.45
CA ALA A 353 -14.88 -23.13 11.50
C ALA A 353 -16.12 -22.23 11.36
N GLY A 354 -16.56 -22.01 10.12
CA GLY A 354 -17.78 -21.25 9.83
C GLY A 354 -17.57 -19.81 9.36
N VAL A 355 -16.38 -19.21 9.48
CA VAL A 355 -16.13 -17.85 8.98
C VAL A 355 -16.43 -17.73 7.47
N ALA A 356 -15.98 -18.70 6.67
CA ALA A 356 -16.33 -18.76 5.25
C ALA A 356 -17.84 -18.88 5.02
N CYS A 357 -18.51 -19.75 5.80
CA CYS A 357 -19.95 -19.93 5.72
C CYS A 357 -20.71 -18.63 6.01
N THR A 358 -20.29 -17.89 7.03
CA THR A 358 -20.87 -16.58 7.40
C THR A 358 -20.73 -15.56 6.25
N MET A 359 -19.57 -15.52 5.59
CA MET A 359 -19.37 -14.67 4.42
C MET A 359 -20.29 -15.05 3.26
N PHE A 360 -20.39 -16.36 2.97
CA PHE A 360 -21.21 -16.84 1.86
C PHE A 360 -22.72 -16.69 2.16
N GLU A 361 -23.15 -16.86 3.41
CA GLU A 361 -24.53 -16.59 3.84
C GLU A 361 -24.89 -15.11 3.65
N ALA A 362 -23.98 -14.17 3.98
CA ALA A 362 -24.20 -12.74 3.76
C ALA A 362 -24.44 -12.43 2.28
N LEU A 363 -23.61 -13.00 1.40
CA LEU A 363 -23.73 -12.80 -0.06
C LEU A 363 -25.00 -13.47 -0.62
N TYR A 364 -25.31 -14.68 -0.16
CA TYR A 364 -26.53 -15.38 -0.53
C TYR A 364 -27.80 -14.58 -0.14
N SER A 365 -27.85 -14.10 1.10
CA SER A 365 -28.97 -13.28 1.61
C SER A 365 -29.13 -11.96 0.85
N ALA A 366 -28.02 -11.42 0.33
CA ALA A 366 -28.03 -10.23 -0.53
C ALA A 366 -28.35 -10.55 -2.01
N GLY A 367 -28.56 -11.83 -2.38
CA GLY A 367 -28.82 -12.23 -3.77
C GLY A 367 -27.61 -12.03 -4.69
N ILE A 368 -26.39 -12.18 -4.18
CA ILE A 368 -25.15 -11.95 -4.93
C ILE A 368 -24.47 -13.28 -5.22
N ASN A 369 -24.19 -13.52 -6.50
CA ASN A 369 -23.50 -14.73 -6.93
C ASN A 369 -21.98 -14.60 -6.77
N ILE A 370 -21.33 -15.74 -6.49
CA ILE A 370 -19.88 -15.85 -6.31
C ILE A 370 -19.29 -16.49 -7.57
N ASN A 371 -18.36 -15.78 -8.23
CA ASN A 371 -17.72 -16.25 -9.46
C ASN A 371 -16.42 -17.02 -9.20
N MET A 372 -15.76 -16.79 -8.06
CA MET A 372 -14.48 -17.40 -7.68
C MET A 372 -14.29 -17.30 -6.17
N ILE A 373 -13.66 -18.28 -5.56
CA ILE A 373 -13.33 -18.28 -4.14
C ILE A 373 -11.84 -18.59 -3.98
N SER A 374 -11.19 -17.88 -3.08
CA SER A 374 -9.81 -18.15 -2.65
C SER A 374 -9.68 -17.97 -1.15
N THR A 375 -8.94 -18.85 -0.49
CA THR A 375 -8.74 -18.82 0.96
C THR A 375 -7.26 -18.91 1.30
N SER A 376 -6.87 -18.24 2.38
CA SER A 376 -5.58 -18.40 3.04
C SER A 376 -5.79 -18.46 4.56
N GLU A 377 -4.73 -18.50 5.36
CA GLU A 377 -4.83 -18.57 6.83
C GLU A 377 -5.50 -17.33 7.44
N ILE A 378 -5.33 -16.17 6.82
CA ILE A 378 -5.79 -14.86 7.34
C ILE A 378 -6.71 -14.11 6.36
N LYS A 379 -7.13 -14.75 5.26
CA LYS A 379 -7.94 -14.09 4.24
C LYS A 379 -8.89 -15.06 3.55
N ILE A 380 -10.11 -14.64 3.30
CA ILE A 380 -11.05 -15.27 2.36
C ILE A 380 -11.47 -14.23 1.34
N SER A 381 -11.29 -14.53 0.06
CA SER A 381 -11.62 -13.62 -1.05
C SER A 381 -12.61 -14.29 -1.98
N VAL A 382 -13.58 -13.50 -2.44
CA VAL A 382 -14.51 -13.93 -3.49
C VAL A 382 -14.50 -12.91 -4.62
N LEU A 383 -14.70 -13.38 -5.85
CA LEU A 383 -15.05 -12.52 -6.98
C LEU A 383 -16.57 -12.48 -7.13
N VAL A 384 -17.08 -11.28 -7.31
CA VAL A 384 -18.49 -10.99 -7.61
C VAL A 384 -18.55 -10.12 -8.86
N ASP A 385 -19.73 -9.94 -9.45
CA ASP A 385 -19.92 -8.98 -10.52
C ASP A 385 -19.66 -7.56 -10.01
N GLU A 386 -18.98 -6.73 -10.80
CA GLU A 386 -18.58 -5.38 -10.39
C GLU A 386 -19.78 -4.51 -9.96
N ARG A 387 -20.93 -4.66 -10.63
CA ARG A 387 -22.18 -3.96 -10.28
C ARG A 387 -22.68 -4.26 -8.87
N ASP A 388 -22.34 -5.40 -8.32
CA ASP A 388 -22.76 -5.84 -6.99
C ASP A 388 -21.73 -5.56 -5.90
N ALA A 389 -20.54 -5.04 -6.26
CA ALA A 389 -19.40 -4.88 -5.36
C ALA A 389 -19.72 -4.06 -4.10
N ASP A 390 -20.44 -2.95 -4.23
CA ASP A 390 -20.76 -2.08 -3.11
C ASP A 390 -21.82 -2.71 -2.18
N ARG A 391 -22.79 -3.44 -2.74
CA ARG A 391 -23.76 -4.23 -1.98
C ARG A 391 -23.08 -5.40 -1.26
N ALA A 392 -22.16 -6.06 -1.94
CA ALA A 392 -21.43 -7.22 -1.40
C ALA A 392 -20.58 -6.81 -0.19
N VAL A 393 -19.77 -5.75 -0.31
CA VAL A 393 -18.92 -5.31 0.79
C VAL A 393 -19.76 -4.85 2.00
N GLN A 394 -20.89 -4.18 1.77
CA GLN A 394 -21.79 -3.76 2.83
C GLN A 394 -22.44 -4.97 3.53
N ALA A 395 -23.00 -5.92 2.77
CA ALA A 395 -23.64 -7.10 3.34
C ALA A 395 -22.68 -7.96 4.17
N VAL A 396 -21.46 -8.18 3.65
CA VAL A 396 -20.43 -8.92 4.39
C VAL A 396 -20.00 -8.14 5.64
N HIS A 397 -19.76 -6.84 5.54
CA HIS A 397 -19.40 -6.02 6.69
C HIS A 397 -20.48 -6.04 7.77
N ASP A 398 -21.74 -5.85 7.40
CA ASP A 398 -22.86 -5.87 8.35
C ASP A 398 -22.93 -7.20 9.07
N ARG A 399 -22.74 -8.31 8.37
CA ARG A 399 -22.81 -9.65 8.98
C ARG A 399 -21.71 -9.89 10.03
N PHE A 400 -20.51 -9.34 9.83
CA PHE A 400 -19.42 -9.52 10.78
C PHE A 400 -19.34 -8.46 11.88
N PHE A 401 -19.88 -7.26 11.65
CA PHE A 401 -19.68 -6.12 12.57
C PHE A 401 -20.95 -5.55 13.17
N SER A 402 -22.18 -5.90 12.71
CA SER A 402 -23.43 -5.37 13.25
C SER A 402 -23.82 -5.98 14.60
N GLU A 403 -23.47 -7.24 14.87
CA GLU A 403 -23.84 -7.95 16.10
C GLU A 403 -23.04 -7.52 17.34
N PHE A 404 -21.96 -6.74 17.18
CA PHE A 404 -21.12 -6.26 18.27
C PHE A 404 -21.44 -4.83 18.74
N GLY A 405 -22.57 -4.26 18.29
CA GLY A 405 -23.01 -2.90 18.65
C GLY A 405 -23.84 -2.80 19.94
N ASN A 406 -24.18 -3.90 20.59
CA ASN A 406 -25.05 -3.96 21.77
C ASN A 406 -24.48 -4.80 22.93
N ALA A 407 -23.18 -4.65 23.22
CA ALA A 407 -22.58 -5.20 24.45
C ALA A 407 -21.81 -4.09 25.19
#